data_e38b7ec70f31bba31a12a7e8a6597d73
#
_entry.id   e38b7ec70f31bba31a12a7e8a6597d73
#
_cell.length_a   1.000
_cell.length_b   1.000
_cell.length_c   1.000
_cell.angle_alpha   90.00
_cell.angle_beta   90.00
_cell.angle_gamma   90.00
#
_symmetry.space_group_name_H-M   'P 1'
#
loop_
_entity.id
_entity.type
_entity.pdbx_description
1 polymer ?
#
loop_
_entity_poly.entity_id
_entity_poly.type
_entity_poly.pdbx_seq_one_letter_code
_entity_poly.pdbx_strand_id
1 'polypeptide(L)'
;MKPKTKLQKQVVELSNQLPPLTEAQRAYPYKSLFKNTGYYWKKGEVWCQCCGYVDEVLKPSLAVSIGVGTHICPQCGESLVLEHWNQSNRRYSNEKRIYSIIQPYKGWMVIRSFEVQRNNTKGTAAEFFMSEIYQNWISEDGKEVILGKQYTRSPFHFTWNYDSEMDVKFHNHKASGYYEMQDVFDVSDNYFYPVVRVTPILKRNGWTNKLLKLRISVIDVIRQLLSNPVAETMVKTGQLSVFRHMLLKRQYTIPYVHALNICNRNRYIIDDASIWFDYMDMLAYFNMDTHNARYVCPRDLKAEHDKLMKRKRRIENKRQLEERLKEAAQWEEEYKKEKGRFFGLCINAEDIIITVLQSVSEFVEEAEIMHHCVYSNQYFKNKNSLILSAKDKEGKHLETVELNLATMQVVQSRGVCNKNTEYHNRIIGLVKKNIGLIRKKVAS
;
A
#
# COMPACT_ATOMS: atom_id res chain seq x y z
N MET A 1 4.02 -34.98 1.33
CA MET A 1 3.07 -35.74 0.51
C MET A 1 3.84 -36.50 -0.57
N LYS A 2 3.53 -37.76 -0.83
CA LYS A 2 4.24 -38.54 -1.86
C LYS A 2 4.10 -37.92 -3.26
N PRO A 3 5.15 -37.95 -4.10
CA PRO A 3 5.10 -37.42 -5.46
C PRO A 3 4.13 -38.17 -6.35
N LYS A 4 3.22 -37.49 -7.04
CA LYS A 4 2.18 -38.06 -7.89
C LYS A 4 2.51 -37.98 -9.38
N THR A 5 3.07 -36.85 -9.83
CA THR A 5 3.38 -36.63 -11.24
C THR A 5 4.81 -37.04 -11.58
N LYS A 6 5.07 -37.31 -12.88
CA LYS A 6 6.42 -37.63 -13.39
C LYS A 6 7.42 -36.50 -13.00
N LEU A 7 7.00 -35.25 -13.13
CA LEU A 7 7.80 -34.09 -12.80
C LEU A 7 8.17 -34.05 -11.30
N GLN A 8 7.21 -34.33 -10.42
CA GLN A 8 7.44 -34.39 -8.97
C GLN A 8 8.39 -35.52 -8.59
N LYS A 9 8.25 -36.71 -9.21
CA LYS A 9 9.15 -37.85 -8.97
C LYS A 9 10.58 -37.51 -9.37
N GLN A 10 10.74 -36.90 -10.56
CA GLN A 10 12.05 -36.45 -11.04
C GLN A 10 12.69 -35.41 -10.07
N VAL A 11 11.93 -34.42 -9.59
CA VAL A 11 12.45 -33.42 -8.69
C VAL A 11 12.86 -34.00 -7.34
N VAL A 12 12.09 -34.95 -6.78
CA VAL A 12 12.47 -35.64 -5.54
C VAL A 12 13.80 -36.40 -5.72
N GLU A 13 13.97 -37.11 -6.83
CA GLU A 13 15.22 -37.79 -7.14
C GLU A 13 16.39 -36.81 -7.28
N LEU A 14 16.21 -35.70 -8.00
CA LEU A 14 17.23 -34.67 -8.16
C LEU A 14 17.57 -33.98 -6.84
N SER A 15 16.60 -33.75 -5.97
CA SER A 15 16.79 -33.17 -4.64
C SER A 15 17.73 -34.02 -3.78
N ASN A 16 17.56 -35.33 -3.82
CA ASN A 16 18.42 -36.27 -3.09
C ASN A 16 19.88 -36.30 -3.63
N GLN A 17 20.09 -35.83 -4.85
CA GLN A 17 21.40 -35.77 -5.50
C GLN A 17 22.05 -34.38 -5.41
N LEU A 18 21.39 -33.39 -4.77
CA LEU A 18 21.95 -32.04 -4.61
C LEU A 18 23.29 -32.10 -3.87
N PRO A 19 24.31 -31.36 -4.36
CA PRO A 19 25.58 -31.29 -3.67
C PRO A 19 25.41 -30.61 -2.28
N PRO A 20 26.25 -30.99 -1.31
CA PRO A 20 26.29 -30.31 -0.05
C PRO A 20 26.67 -28.82 -0.25
N LEU A 21 26.29 -28.00 0.72
CA LEU A 21 26.71 -26.61 0.72
C LEU A 21 28.24 -26.48 0.81
N THR A 22 28.79 -25.52 0.06
CA THR A 22 30.19 -25.14 0.23
C THR A 22 30.40 -24.48 1.60
N GLU A 23 31.64 -24.47 2.08
CA GLU A 23 31.99 -23.82 3.34
C GLU A 23 31.60 -22.32 3.33
N ALA A 24 31.85 -21.62 2.23
CA ALA A 24 31.45 -20.22 2.06
C ALA A 24 29.92 -20.02 2.15
N GLN A 25 29.13 -20.92 1.58
CA GLN A 25 27.67 -20.87 1.65
C GLN A 25 27.17 -21.14 3.08
N ARG A 26 27.85 -21.98 3.85
CA ARG A 26 27.51 -22.24 5.26
C ARG A 26 27.90 -21.10 6.17
N ALA A 27 29.07 -20.52 6.00
CA ALA A 27 29.60 -19.46 6.85
C ALA A 27 28.94 -18.09 6.64
N TYR A 28 28.46 -17.82 5.40
CA TYR A 28 27.92 -16.52 5.03
C TYR A 28 26.74 -16.07 5.93
N PRO A 29 25.71 -16.88 6.19
CA PRO A 29 24.56 -16.46 6.98
C PRO A 29 24.93 -16.09 8.40
N TYR A 30 25.90 -16.78 9.01
CA TYR A 30 26.32 -16.52 10.39
C TYR A 30 26.95 -15.15 10.58
N LYS A 31 27.63 -14.65 9.53
CA LYS A 31 28.30 -13.34 9.56
C LYS A 31 27.42 -12.19 9.07
N SER A 32 26.42 -12.48 8.22
CA SER A 32 25.75 -11.45 7.42
C SER A 32 24.28 -11.23 7.76
N LEU A 33 23.61 -12.20 8.41
CA LEU A 33 22.16 -12.12 8.64
C LEU A 33 21.76 -11.50 9.95
N PHE A 34 22.65 -11.51 10.93
CA PHE A 34 22.33 -11.06 12.27
C PHE A 34 23.06 -9.77 12.58
N LYS A 35 22.35 -8.81 13.15
CA LYS A 35 22.97 -7.62 13.69
C LYS A 35 23.81 -7.99 14.91
N ASN A 36 24.94 -7.36 15.09
CA ASN A 36 25.71 -7.47 16.32
C ASN A 36 25.01 -6.62 17.39
N THR A 37 24.36 -7.26 18.34
CA THR A 37 23.56 -6.59 19.37
C THR A 37 24.23 -6.71 20.74
N GLY A 38 24.27 -5.59 21.47
CA GLY A 38 24.62 -5.55 22.89
C GLY A 38 23.36 -5.35 23.72
N TYR A 39 22.98 -6.33 24.51
CA TYR A 39 21.84 -6.19 25.40
C TYR A 39 22.26 -5.57 26.75
N TYR A 40 21.59 -4.46 27.11
CA TYR A 40 21.81 -3.81 28.36
C TYR A 40 20.59 -3.82 29.28
N TRP A 41 20.79 -3.76 30.58
CA TRP A 41 19.71 -3.64 31.55
C TRP A 41 20.07 -2.70 32.71
N LYS A 42 19.14 -2.47 33.64
CA LYS A 42 19.19 -1.40 34.65
C LYS A 42 20.45 -1.38 35.54
N LYS A 43 21.18 -2.48 35.64
CA LYS A 43 22.43 -2.55 36.43
C LYS A 43 23.66 -2.01 35.69
N GLY A 44 23.53 -1.58 34.42
CA GLY A 44 24.67 -1.08 33.65
C GLY A 44 25.52 -2.17 32.98
N GLU A 45 25.13 -3.43 33.08
CA GLU A 45 25.78 -4.54 32.38
C GLU A 45 25.36 -4.53 30.89
N VAL A 46 26.31 -4.81 30.02
CA VAL A 46 26.08 -5.03 28.57
C VAL A 46 26.53 -6.43 28.21
N TRP A 47 25.60 -7.21 27.67
CA TRP A 47 25.88 -8.55 27.18
C TRP A 47 26.12 -8.51 25.66
N CYS A 48 27.31 -8.89 25.22
CA CYS A 48 27.65 -9.06 23.82
C CYS A 48 27.00 -10.31 23.25
N GLN A 49 26.12 -10.14 22.27
CA GLN A 49 25.47 -11.25 21.60
C GLN A 49 26.43 -12.07 20.70
N CYS A 50 27.58 -11.50 20.30
CA CYS A 50 28.51 -12.19 19.40
C CYS A 50 29.36 -13.23 20.14
N CYS A 51 29.89 -12.90 21.32
CA CYS A 51 30.83 -13.76 22.05
C CYS A 51 30.34 -14.18 23.44
N GLY A 52 29.19 -13.66 23.90
CA GLY A 52 28.64 -13.94 25.21
C GLY A 52 29.22 -13.10 26.34
N TYR A 53 30.28 -12.32 26.09
CA TYR A 53 30.94 -11.52 27.12
C TYR A 53 29.98 -10.52 27.77
N VAL A 54 30.06 -10.39 29.07
CA VAL A 54 29.29 -9.43 29.85
C VAL A 54 30.23 -8.36 30.36
N ASP A 55 30.03 -7.14 29.93
CA ASP A 55 30.77 -5.98 30.38
C ASP A 55 30.04 -5.30 31.55
N GLU A 56 30.78 -5.08 32.65
CA GLU A 56 30.20 -4.51 33.89
C GLU A 56 30.30 -2.97 33.96
N VAL A 57 30.81 -2.32 32.92
CA VAL A 57 31.37 -0.95 32.99
C VAL A 57 30.45 0.16 32.56
N LEU A 58 29.21 0.02 32.34
CA LEU A 58 28.48 1.18 31.77
C LEU A 58 27.49 1.83 32.74
N LYS A 59 27.87 3.01 33.25
CA LYS A 59 26.87 4.10 33.40
C LYS A 59 26.38 4.44 31.96
N PRO A 60 25.13 4.15 31.62
CA PRO A 60 24.64 4.46 30.30
C PRO A 60 24.85 5.96 29.99
N SER A 61 25.62 6.27 28.97
CA SER A 61 25.63 7.65 28.47
C SER A 61 24.21 8.03 28.06
N LEU A 62 23.88 9.33 28.00
CA LEU A 62 22.56 9.83 27.60
C LEU A 62 22.08 9.21 26.26
N ALA A 63 23.00 8.85 25.36
CA ALA A 63 22.74 8.18 24.09
C ALA A 63 22.17 6.76 24.25
N VAL A 64 22.55 6.04 25.30
CA VAL A 64 22.02 4.70 25.60
C VAL A 64 20.61 4.79 26.18
N SER A 65 20.31 5.84 26.94
CA SER A 65 18.97 6.03 27.52
C SER A 65 17.87 6.36 26.47
N ILE A 66 18.24 6.79 25.26
CA ILE A 66 17.32 7.04 24.14
C ILE A 66 17.34 5.92 23.08
N GLY A 67 18.00 4.79 23.35
CA GLY A 67 18.01 3.63 22.44
C GLY A 67 18.88 3.81 21.18
N VAL A 68 19.74 4.82 21.14
CA VAL A 68 20.66 5.10 20.02
C VAL A 68 22.08 5.10 20.56
N GLY A 69 22.74 3.95 20.54
CA GLY A 69 24.13 3.84 20.95
C GLY A 69 24.83 2.64 20.32
N THR A 70 26.13 2.79 20.10
CA THR A 70 27.02 1.67 19.74
C THR A 70 28.02 1.45 20.87
N HIS A 71 28.34 0.19 21.12
CA HIS A 71 29.35 -0.23 22.10
C HIS A 71 30.33 -1.18 21.41
N ILE A 72 31.60 -1.02 21.67
CA ILE A 72 32.60 -1.96 21.17
C ILE A 72 32.85 -2.99 22.28
N CYS A 73 32.58 -4.26 21.94
CA CYS A 73 32.84 -5.35 22.88
C CYS A 73 34.35 -5.46 23.17
N PRO A 74 34.80 -5.33 24.45
CA PRO A 74 36.22 -5.42 24.76
C PRO A 74 36.81 -6.82 24.54
N GLN A 75 35.97 -7.85 24.50
CA GLN A 75 36.42 -9.24 24.30
C GLN A 75 36.59 -9.62 22.84
N CYS A 76 35.64 -9.29 21.96
CA CYS A 76 35.68 -9.70 20.55
C CYS A 76 35.92 -8.54 19.55
N GLY A 77 35.95 -7.29 20.01
CA GLY A 77 36.18 -6.11 19.20
C GLY A 77 34.99 -5.70 18.29
N GLU A 78 33.87 -6.42 18.33
CA GLU A 78 32.72 -6.14 17.48
C GLU A 78 31.96 -4.89 17.94
N SER A 79 31.52 -4.10 16.96
CA SER A 79 30.65 -2.95 17.21
C SER A 79 29.21 -3.43 17.38
N LEU A 80 28.64 -3.19 18.55
CA LEU A 80 27.32 -3.65 18.95
C LEU A 80 26.31 -2.51 18.88
N VAL A 81 25.14 -2.78 18.33
CA VAL A 81 23.97 -1.91 18.48
C VAL A 81 23.34 -2.21 19.84
N LEU A 82 23.20 -1.18 20.69
CA LEU A 82 22.66 -1.38 22.03
C LEU A 82 21.13 -1.47 22.01
N GLU A 83 20.60 -2.54 22.61
CA GLU A 83 19.17 -2.75 22.82
C GLU A 83 18.86 -3.02 24.30
N HIS A 84 17.75 -2.44 24.77
CA HIS A 84 17.34 -2.66 26.15
C HIS A 84 16.76 -4.06 26.33
N TRP A 85 17.28 -4.79 27.34
CA TRP A 85 16.78 -6.11 27.68
C TRP A 85 15.57 -6.00 28.62
N ASN A 86 14.37 -6.12 28.09
CA ASN A 86 13.12 -5.97 28.86
C ASN A 86 12.79 -7.15 29.79
N GLN A 87 13.55 -8.24 29.70
CA GLN A 87 13.26 -9.47 30.44
C GLN A 87 14.41 -9.78 31.43
N SER A 88 14.35 -9.14 32.56
CA SER A 88 15.43 -9.17 33.60
C SER A 88 15.90 -10.56 34.04
N ASN A 89 15.15 -11.63 33.78
CA ASN A 89 15.48 -12.99 34.25
C ASN A 89 15.87 -13.95 33.11
N ARG A 90 15.81 -13.55 31.83
CA ARG A 90 16.21 -14.44 30.74
C ARG A 90 17.71 -14.33 30.47
N ARG A 91 18.37 -15.48 30.49
CA ARG A 91 19.80 -15.63 30.14
C ARG A 91 19.98 -16.09 28.70
N TYR A 92 18.92 -16.06 27.88
CA TYR A 92 18.90 -16.68 26.57
C TYR A 92 18.18 -15.78 25.55
N SER A 93 18.74 -15.68 24.36
CA SER A 93 18.16 -15.03 23.19
C SER A 93 18.23 -15.96 21.98
N ASN A 94 17.13 -16.09 21.26
CA ASN A 94 17.06 -16.85 20.02
C ASN A 94 16.56 -15.96 18.92
N GLU A 95 17.27 -15.94 17.79
CA GLU A 95 16.86 -15.24 16.59
C GLU A 95 16.84 -16.20 15.40
N LYS A 96 15.85 -16.05 14.55
CA LYS A 96 15.67 -16.85 13.35
C LYS A 96 15.63 -15.96 12.11
N ARG A 97 16.28 -16.40 11.05
CA ARG A 97 16.28 -15.73 9.73
C ARG A 97 16.15 -16.78 8.64
N ILE A 98 15.54 -16.39 7.53
CA ILE A 98 15.50 -17.22 6.33
C ILE A 98 16.65 -16.79 5.40
N TYR A 99 17.36 -17.77 4.91
CA TYR A 99 18.51 -17.64 4.02
C TYR A 99 18.31 -18.50 2.79
N SER A 100 18.55 -17.96 1.59
CA SER A 100 18.32 -18.69 0.36
C SER A 100 19.55 -18.70 -0.57
N ILE A 101 19.73 -19.82 -1.26
CA ILE A 101 20.78 -20.01 -2.28
C ILE A 101 20.09 -20.28 -3.61
N ILE A 102 20.43 -19.48 -4.62
CA ILE A 102 19.89 -19.58 -5.97
C ILE A 102 20.98 -20.17 -6.86
N GLN A 103 20.70 -21.34 -7.45
CA GLN A 103 21.68 -22.06 -8.27
C GLN A 103 21.00 -22.90 -9.36
N PRO A 104 21.68 -23.13 -10.51
CA PRO A 104 21.22 -24.10 -11.48
C PRO A 104 21.64 -25.52 -11.07
N TYR A 105 20.80 -26.49 -11.38
CA TYR A 105 21.14 -27.89 -11.20
C TYR A 105 20.45 -28.76 -12.27
N LYS A 106 21.22 -29.43 -13.12
CA LYS A 106 20.73 -30.35 -14.17
C LYS A 106 19.59 -29.77 -15.02
N GLY A 107 19.74 -28.53 -15.52
CA GLY A 107 18.73 -27.80 -16.32
C GLY A 107 17.66 -27.09 -15.53
N TRP A 108 17.56 -27.28 -14.23
CA TRP A 108 16.60 -26.62 -13.35
C TRP A 108 17.21 -25.39 -12.69
N MET A 109 16.37 -24.40 -12.40
CA MET A 109 16.68 -23.38 -11.39
C MET A 109 16.20 -23.90 -10.03
N VAL A 110 17.10 -23.87 -9.06
CA VAL A 110 16.82 -24.34 -7.71
C VAL A 110 17.06 -23.21 -6.73
N ILE A 111 16.05 -22.92 -5.91
CA ILE A 111 16.14 -21.98 -4.79
C ILE A 111 16.04 -22.84 -3.53
N ARG A 112 17.15 -22.94 -2.83
CA ARG A 112 17.26 -23.69 -1.57
C ARG A 112 17.11 -22.71 -0.43
N SER A 113 16.13 -22.91 0.45
CA SER A 113 15.86 -22.02 1.58
C SER A 113 16.14 -22.72 2.91
N PHE A 114 16.85 -22.02 3.77
CA PHE A 114 17.32 -22.49 5.06
C PHE A 114 16.76 -21.61 6.18
N GLU A 115 16.31 -22.20 7.27
CA GLU A 115 16.15 -21.49 8.52
C GLU A 115 17.50 -21.47 9.22
N VAL A 116 17.98 -20.27 9.55
CA VAL A 116 19.21 -20.04 10.31
C VAL A 116 18.83 -19.48 11.67
N GLN A 117 19.27 -20.15 12.72
CA GLN A 117 19.03 -19.73 14.09
C GLN A 117 20.35 -19.32 14.73
N ARG A 118 20.32 -18.23 15.48
CA ARG A 118 21.39 -17.81 16.38
C ARG A 118 20.89 -17.91 17.80
N ASN A 119 21.50 -18.80 18.59
CA ASN A 119 21.22 -18.99 19.98
C ASN A 119 22.33 -18.34 20.80
N ASN A 120 21.97 -17.40 21.65
CA ASN A 120 22.91 -16.74 22.53
C ASN A 120 22.52 -17.01 23.97
N THR A 121 23.46 -17.49 24.75
CA THR A 121 23.32 -17.62 26.20
C THR A 121 24.28 -16.62 26.85
N LYS A 122 23.79 -15.88 27.84
CA LYS A 122 24.63 -14.93 28.60
C LYS A 122 25.88 -15.61 29.11
N GLY A 123 27.06 -15.10 28.79
CA GLY A 123 28.35 -15.64 29.19
C GLY A 123 28.94 -16.71 28.25
N THR A 124 28.28 -17.05 27.14
CA THR A 124 28.81 -17.99 26.15
C THR A 124 28.85 -17.40 24.76
N ALA A 125 29.68 -17.94 23.89
CA ALA A 125 29.68 -17.58 22.47
C ALA A 125 28.37 -18.00 21.79
N ALA A 126 27.98 -17.29 20.74
CA ALA A 126 26.80 -17.60 19.95
C ALA A 126 26.90 -18.98 19.29
N GLU A 127 25.83 -19.73 19.37
CA GLU A 127 25.67 -21.01 18.68
C GLU A 127 24.77 -20.84 17.48
N PHE A 128 25.16 -21.43 16.34
CA PHE A 128 24.41 -21.34 15.11
C PHE A 128 23.90 -22.71 14.70
N PHE A 129 22.64 -22.74 14.28
CA PHE A 129 21.99 -23.89 13.68
C PHE A 129 21.43 -23.48 12.31
N MET A 130 21.60 -24.32 11.31
CA MET A 130 21.05 -24.10 9.97
C MET A 130 20.47 -25.41 9.41
N SER A 131 19.21 -25.37 9.01
CA SER A 131 18.53 -26.49 8.38
C SER A 131 17.86 -26.06 7.09
N GLU A 132 18.02 -26.85 6.03
CA GLU A 132 17.27 -26.67 4.80
C GLU A 132 15.81 -27.05 5.05
N ILE A 133 14.91 -26.08 4.82
CA ILE A 133 13.48 -26.23 5.11
C ILE A 133 12.65 -26.32 3.86
N TYR A 134 13.18 -25.80 2.72
CA TYR A 134 12.39 -25.64 1.52
C TYR A 134 13.23 -25.59 0.25
N GLN A 135 12.68 -26.08 -0.87
CA GLN A 135 13.28 -26.00 -2.20
C GLN A 135 12.22 -25.64 -3.23
N ASN A 136 12.49 -24.63 -4.05
CA ASN A 136 11.73 -24.36 -5.26
C ASN A 136 12.54 -24.82 -6.47
N TRP A 137 11.93 -25.67 -7.25
CA TRP A 137 12.48 -26.21 -8.49
C TRP A 137 11.70 -25.66 -9.65
N ILE A 138 12.36 -24.92 -10.56
CA ILE A 138 11.73 -24.29 -11.72
C ILE A 138 12.40 -24.86 -12.96
N SER A 139 11.61 -25.52 -13.82
CA SER A 139 12.06 -26.10 -15.09
C SER A 139 12.33 -25.01 -16.13
N GLU A 140 12.96 -25.39 -17.24
CA GLU A 140 13.28 -24.48 -18.36
C GLU A 140 12.03 -23.86 -19.02
N ASP A 141 10.87 -24.51 -18.89
CA ASP A 141 9.56 -24.03 -19.36
C ASP A 141 8.75 -23.29 -18.26
N GLY A 142 9.38 -22.97 -17.13
CA GLY A 142 8.78 -22.21 -16.04
C GLY A 142 7.81 -22.99 -15.13
N LYS A 143 7.70 -24.31 -15.29
CA LYS A 143 6.92 -25.16 -14.38
C LYS A 143 7.65 -25.28 -13.05
N GLU A 144 6.87 -25.25 -11.97
CA GLU A 144 7.40 -25.26 -10.62
C GLU A 144 7.02 -26.53 -9.86
N VAL A 145 7.98 -27.05 -9.11
CA VAL A 145 7.76 -28.08 -8.10
C VAL A 145 8.39 -27.60 -6.80
N ILE A 146 7.64 -27.71 -5.73
CA ILE A 146 8.04 -27.30 -4.41
C ILE A 146 8.22 -28.52 -3.52
N LEU A 147 9.38 -28.59 -2.87
CA LEU A 147 9.65 -29.52 -1.80
C LEU A 147 9.81 -28.76 -0.48
N GLY A 148 9.42 -29.37 0.61
CA GLY A 148 9.60 -28.74 1.92
C GLY A 148 9.52 -29.74 3.06
N LYS A 149 10.16 -29.42 4.16
CA LYS A 149 10.04 -30.16 5.41
C LYS A 149 8.65 -30.01 6.02
N GLN A 150 8.30 -30.92 6.91
CA GLN A 150 7.02 -30.86 7.61
C GLN A 150 6.99 -29.61 8.51
N TYR A 151 5.90 -28.88 8.43
CA TYR A 151 5.65 -27.71 9.25
C TYR A 151 4.50 -28.00 10.20
N THR A 152 4.75 -27.91 11.49
CA THR A 152 3.75 -28.11 12.52
C THR A 152 3.23 -26.76 12.99
N ARG A 153 1.92 -26.58 12.89
CA ARG A 153 1.21 -25.43 13.40
C ARG A 153 0.41 -25.82 14.65
N SER A 154 0.79 -25.27 15.78
CA SER A 154 0.00 -25.31 17.00
C SER A 154 -0.48 -23.87 17.31
N PRO A 155 -1.56 -23.65 18.07
CA PRO A 155 -1.97 -22.30 18.48
C PRO A 155 -0.88 -21.48 19.17
N PHE A 156 0.14 -22.19 19.71
CA PHE A 156 1.21 -21.57 20.51
C PHE A 156 2.60 -21.68 19.87
N HIS A 157 2.79 -22.52 18.86
CA HIS A 157 4.11 -22.77 18.26
C HIS A 157 4.02 -22.99 16.75
N PHE A 158 4.89 -22.32 16.02
CA PHE A 158 5.12 -22.52 14.61
C PHE A 158 6.54 -23.03 14.44
N THR A 159 6.73 -24.28 14.03
CA THR A 159 8.08 -24.83 13.88
C THR A 159 8.16 -25.85 12.74
N TRP A 160 9.33 -25.86 12.10
CA TRP A 160 9.69 -26.90 11.15
C TRP A 160 10.13 -28.14 11.89
N ASN A 161 9.70 -29.31 11.40
CA ASN A 161 10.27 -30.58 11.80
C ASN A 161 11.56 -30.80 11.00
N TYR A 162 12.70 -30.42 11.59
CA TYR A 162 14.01 -30.48 10.91
C TYR A 162 14.48 -31.91 10.61
N ASP A 163 13.93 -32.91 11.27
CA ASP A 163 14.24 -34.32 11.04
C ASP A 163 13.34 -34.97 9.98
N SER A 164 12.28 -34.28 9.55
CA SER A 164 11.43 -34.79 8.50
C SER A 164 12.13 -34.77 7.13
N GLU A 165 11.73 -35.70 6.25
CA GLU A 165 12.14 -35.67 4.85
C GLU A 165 11.53 -34.50 4.09
N MET A 166 12.13 -34.18 2.93
CA MET A 166 11.58 -33.19 2.00
C MET A 166 10.42 -33.80 1.21
N ASP A 167 9.23 -33.31 1.44
CA ASP A 167 8.00 -33.75 0.80
C ASP A 167 7.52 -32.75 -0.25
N VAL A 168 6.80 -33.25 -1.26
CA VAL A 168 6.13 -32.38 -2.25
C VAL A 168 5.07 -31.53 -1.57
N LYS A 169 5.16 -30.21 -1.72
CA LYS A 169 4.20 -29.23 -1.21
C LYS A 169 3.31 -28.69 -2.32
N PHE A 170 2.08 -28.34 -2.00
CA PHE A 170 1.17 -27.69 -2.93
C PHE A 170 1.26 -26.17 -2.81
N HIS A 171 1.19 -25.49 -3.96
CA HIS A 171 1.11 -24.04 -4.06
C HIS A 171 -0.09 -23.42 -3.33
N ASN A 172 -1.16 -24.18 -3.14
CA ASN A 172 -2.45 -23.70 -2.64
C ASN A 172 -2.78 -24.11 -1.21
N HIS A 173 -1.80 -24.47 -0.40
CA HIS A 173 -2.09 -24.52 1.02
C HIS A 173 -2.28 -23.10 1.57
N LYS A 174 -3.47 -22.54 1.33
CA LYS A 174 -4.06 -21.59 2.23
C LYS A 174 -4.23 -22.29 3.57
N ALA A 175 -3.23 -22.20 4.41
CA ALA A 175 -3.42 -22.48 5.81
C ALA A 175 -4.50 -21.50 6.27
N SER A 176 -5.70 -21.99 6.53
CA SER A 176 -6.81 -21.18 7.01
C SER A 176 -6.35 -20.30 8.16
N GLY A 177 -6.27 -19.00 7.92
CA GLY A 177 -6.37 -17.94 8.88
C GLY A 177 -5.19 -17.67 9.79
N TYR A 178 -4.10 -17.22 9.35
CA TYR A 178 -2.94 -16.53 9.97
C TYR A 178 -1.63 -16.98 9.33
N TYR A 179 -0.93 -16.04 8.71
CA TYR A 179 0.35 -16.19 8.01
C TYR A 179 0.31 -17.17 6.84
N GLU A 180 0.07 -16.62 5.69
CA GLU A 180 0.27 -17.33 4.42
C GLU A 180 1.73 -17.74 4.35
N MET A 181 1.98 -19.02 4.00
CA MET A 181 3.34 -19.51 3.69
C MET A 181 3.99 -18.77 2.51
N GLN A 182 3.32 -17.82 1.90
CA GLN A 182 3.85 -16.84 0.96
C GLN A 182 5.03 -16.06 1.53
N ASP A 183 5.04 -15.76 2.84
CA ASP A 183 6.11 -14.99 3.48
C ASP A 183 7.46 -15.70 3.51
N VAL A 184 7.45 -17.05 3.50
CA VAL A 184 8.70 -17.84 3.41
C VAL A 184 9.29 -17.77 2.00
N PHE A 185 8.48 -17.47 1.00
CA PHE A 185 8.83 -17.42 -0.42
C PHE A 185 8.78 -16.02 -1.00
N ASP A 186 8.13 -15.09 -0.30
CA ASP A 186 8.10 -13.68 -0.67
C ASP A 186 9.41 -13.04 -0.23
N VAL A 187 10.26 -12.88 -1.19
CA VAL A 187 11.68 -12.64 -1.11
C VAL A 187 12.03 -11.21 -0.74
N SER A 188 11.05 -10.37 -0.42
CA SER A 188 11.33 -8.98 -0.05
C SER A 188 12.26 -8.85 1.16
N ASP A 189 12.21 -9.84 2.08
CA ASP A 189 12.99 -9.84 3.32
C ASP A 189 13.95 -11.03 3.48
N ASN A 190 14.04 -11.93 2.48
CA ASN A 190 14.95 -13.04 2.52
C ASN A 190 16.37 -12.61 2.15
N TYR A 191 17.31 -13.12 2.88
CA TYR A 191 18.72 -12.91 2.59
C TYR A 191 19.21 -13.97 1.61
N PHE A 192 19.84 -13.52 0.51
CA PHE A 192 20.42 -14.42 -0.48
C PHE A 192 21.94 -14.52 -0.34
N TYR A 193 22.43 -15.71 -0.67
CA TYR A 193 23.85 -15.85 -0.94
C TYR A 193 24.22 -14.94 -2.13
N PRO A 194 25.24 -14.07 -2.01
CA PRO A 194 25.49 -13.01 -3.00
C PRO A 194 25.90 -13.54 -4.38
N VAL A 195 26.43 -14.77 -4.46
CA VAL A 195 26.81 -15.39 -5.73
C VAL A 195 25.61 -16.15 -6.29
N VAL A 196 24.77 -15.46 -7.05
CA VAL A 196 23.63 -16.05 -7.75
C VAL A 196 24.08 -16.60 -9.10
N ARG A 197 23.83 -17.88 -9.32
CA ARG A 197 24.07 -18.57 -10.59
C ARG A 197 22.74 -18.95 -11.21
N VAL A 198 22.61 -18.84 -12.53
CA VAL A 198 21.38 -19.16 -13.27
C VAL A 198 21.68 -20.02 -14.51
N THR A 199 20.65 -20.70 -15.02
CA THR A 199 20.74 -21.50 -16.26
C THR A 199 21.08 -20.61 -17.47
N PRO A 200 21.70 -21.19 -18.54
CA PRO A 200 21.99 -20.44 -19.77
C PRO A 200 20.73 -19.83 -20.40
N ILE A 201 19.60 -20.52 -20.37
CA ILE A 201 18.33 -20.03 -20.90
C ILE A 201 17.85 -18.79 -20.16
N LEU A 202 17.94 -18.76 -18.84
CA LEU A 202 17.53 -17.61 -18.04
C LEU A 202 18.43 -16.38 -18.31
N LYS A 203 19.75 -16.61 -18.54
CA LYS A 203 20.66 -15.54 -18.99
C LYS A 203 20.25 -14.99 -20.36
N ARG A 204 19.93 -15.86 -21.31
CA ARG A 204 19.44 -15.45 -22.65
C ARG A 204 18.15 -14.65 -22.57
N ASN A 205 17.28 -14.97 -21.63
CA ASN A 205 16.02 -14.28 -21.42
C ASN A 205 16.17 -12.96 -20.63
N GLY A 206 17.40 -12.50 -20.40
CA GLY A 206 17.68 -11.17 -19.84
C GLY A 206 17.97 -11.14 -18.34
N TRP A 207 18.12 -12.30 -17.68
CA TRP A 207 18.49 -12.30 -16.26
C TRP A 207 19.77 -11.51 -15.98
N THR A 208 19.68 -10.61 -15.02
CA THR A 208 20.83 -9.94 -14.40
C THR A 208 20.61 -9.84 -12.90
N ASN A 209 21.68 -9.75 -12.11
CA ASN A 209 21.57 -9.59 -10.66
C ASN A 209 20.92 -8.26 -10.24
N LYS A 210 20.72 -7.31 -11.16
CA LYS A 210 19.96 -6.07 -10.94
C LYS A 210 18.49 -6.38 -10.63
N LEU A 211 17.93 -7.49 -11.15
CA LEU A 211 16.56 -7.91 -10.91
C LEU A 211 16.29 -8.24 -9.44
N LEU A 212 17.31 -8.68 -8.69
CA LEU A 212 17.20 -8.91 -7.24
C LEU A 212 16.93 -7.62 -6.44
N LYS A 213 17.29 -6.46 -7.01
CA LYS A 213 17.04 -5.14 -6.38
C LYS A 213 15.61 -4.62 -6.55
N LEU A 214 14.78 -5.30 -7.35
CA LEU A 214 13.40 -4.86 -7.60
C LEU A 214 12.46 -5.07 -6.41
N ARG A 215 12.91 -5.76 -5.34
CA ARG A 215 12.12 -6.08 -4.15
C ARG A 215 10.80 -6.77 -4.50
N ILE A 216 10.89 -7.84 -5.25
CA ILE A 216 9.81 -8.70 -5.68
C ILE A 216 10.25 -10.15 -5.58
N SER A 217 9.30 -11.08 -5.60
CA SER A 217 9.57 -12.52 -5.53
C SER A 217 10.53 -12.96 -6.65
N VAL A 218 11.71 -13.46 -6.27
CA VAL A 218 12.70 -13.99 -7.22
C VAL A 218 12.15 -15.21 -7.96
N ILE A 219 11.31 -15.99 -7.31
CA ILE A 219 10.63 -17.14 -7.92
C ILE A 219 9.76 -16.67 -9.07
N ASP A 220 8.96 -15.62 -8.85
CA ASP A 220 8.11 -15.05 -9.90
C ASP A 220 8.92 -14.43 -11.03
N VAL A 221 10.03 -13.75 -10.71
CA VAL A 221 10.97 -13.23 -11.72
C VAL A 221 11.50 -14.36 -12.61
N ILE A 222 12.03 -15.43 -12.02
CA ILE A 222 12.58 -16.59 -12.74
C ILE A 222 11.49 -17.23 -13.59
N ARG A 223 10.33 -17.50 -12.99
CA ARG A 223 9.22 -18.16 -13.67
C ARG A 223 8.71 -17.35 -14.86
N GLN A 224 8.51 -16.05 -14.68
CA GLN A 224 8.05 -15.18 -15.77
C GLN A 224 9.09 -15.04 -16.88
N LEU A 225 10.36 -14.94 -16.57
CA LEU A 225 11.41 -14.91 -17.59
C LEU A 225 11.53 -16.23 -18.38
N LEU A 226 11.12 -17.36 -17.81
CA LEU A 226 11.18 -18.66 -18.50
C LEU A 226 9.90 -18.97 -19.29
N SER A 227 8.76 -18.40 -18.92
CA SER A 227 7.46 -18.77 -19.50
C SER A 227 6.72 -17.64 -20.24
N ASN A 228 7.16 -16.37 -20.09
CA ASN A 228 6.45 -15.22 -20.64
C ASN A 228 7.35 -14.36 -21.56
N PRO A 229 7.18 -14.43 -22.89
CA PRO A 229 7.98 -13.65 -23.83
C PRO A 229 7.87 -12.12 -23.65
N VAL A 230 6.74 -11.65 -23.13
CA VAL A 230 6.53 -10.22 -22.85
C VAL A 230 7.43 -9.79 -21.67
N ALA A 231 7.54 -10.62 -20.63
CA ALA A 231 8.43 -10.39 -19.50
C ALA A 231 9.91 -10.34 -19.96
N GLU A 232 10.31 -11.28 -20.80
CA GLU A 232 11.65 -11.29 -21.42
C GLU A 232 11.92 -9.98 -22.19
N THR A 233 10.98 -9.57 -23.04
CA THR A 233 11.09 -8.31 -23.80
C THR A 233 11.24 -7.11 -22.89
N MET A 234 10.40 -6.99 -21.85
CA MET A 234 10.49 -5.88 -20.90
C MET A 234 11.86 -5.78 -20.22
N VAL A 235 12.39 -6.91 -19.77
CA VAL A 235 13.69 -6.92 -19.10
C VAL A 235 14.81 -6.56 -20.09
N LYS A 236 14.80 -7.12 -21.31
CA LYS A 236 15.81 -6.84 -22.34
C LYS A 236 15.76 -5.39 -22.84
N THR A 237 14.58 -4.77 -22.88
CA THR A 237 14.41 -3.37 -23.30
C THR A 237 14.54 -2.37 -22.16
N GLY A 238 14.78 -2.83 -20.93
CA GLY A 238 14.95 -1.95 -19.76
C GLY A 238 13.64 -1.46 -19.13
N GLN A 239 12.47 -1.98 -19.53
CA GLN A 239 11.16 -1.62 -18.97
C GLN A 239 10.93 -2.26 -17.58
N LEU A 240 11.87 -2.04 -16.66
CA LEU A 240 11.87 -2.69 -15.34
C LEU A 240 10.73 -2.24 -14.44
N SER A 241 10.26 -1.00 -14.58
CA SER A 241 9.11 -0.50 -13.84
C SER A 241 7.83 -1.25 -14.25
N VAL A 242 7.62 -1.46 -15.55
CA VAL A 242 6.47 -2.20 -16.09
C VAL A 242 6.55 -3.67 -15.67
N PHE A 243 7.73 -4.28 -15.76
CA PHE A 243 7.95 -5.66 -15.32
C PHE A 243 7.66 -5.82 -13.82
N ARG A 244 8.15 -4.90 -12.99
CA ARG A 244 7.87 -4.89 -11.55
C ARG A 244 6.38 -4.73 -11.27
N HIS A 245 5.70 -3.81 -11.96
CA HIS A 245 4.25 -3.57 -11.82
C HIS A 245 3.45 -4.84 -12.14
N MET A 246 3.77 -5.51 -13.26
CA MET A 246 3.16 -6.78 -13.66
C MET A 246 3.26 -7.83 -12.55
N LEU A 247 4.43 -8.00 -11.94
CA LEU A 247 4.66 -8.99 -10.89
C LEU A 247 3.94 -8.64 -9.59
N LEU A 248 3.99 -7.38 -9.15
CA LEU A 248 3.31 -6.93 -7.94
C LEU A 248 1.78 -7.04 -8.03
N LYS A 249 1.22 -6.73 -9.20
CA LYS A 249 -0.23 -6.86 -9.44
C LYS A 249 -0.66 -8.29 -9.77
N ARG A 250 0.31 -9.22 -9.94
CA ARG A 250 0.08 -10.59 -10.42
C ARG A 250 -0.74 -10.61 -11.72
N GLN A 251 -0.57 -9.58 -12.53
CA GLN A 251 -1.25 -9.40 -13.80
C GLN A 251 -0.28 -9.74 -14.93
N TYR A 252 -0.23 -11.00 -15.32
CA TYR A 252 0.72 -11.51 -16.30
C TYR A 252 0.32 -11.20 -17.75
N THR A 253 -0.90 -10.80 -17.98
CA THR A 253 -1.35 -10.22 -19.26
C THR A 253 -1.34 -8.70 -19.13
N ILE A 254 -0.52 -8.04 -19.94
CA ILE A 254 -0.35 -6.60 -19.89
C ILE A 254 -1.36 -5.93 -20.84
N PRO A 255 -2.18 -4.99 -20.36
CA PRO A 255 -2.92 -4.12 -21.24
C PRO A 255 -1.95 -3.25 -22.05
N TYR A 256 -2.37 -2.79 -23.23
CA TYR A 256 -1.58 -1.87 -24.05
C TYR A 256 -0.20 -2.40 -24.49
N VAL A 257 -0.06 -3.72 -24.74
CA VAL A 257 1.21 -4.31 -25.26
C VAL A 257 1.68 -3.62 -26.54
N HIS A 258 0.75 -3.20 -27.41
CA HIS A 258 1.05 -2.45 -28.63
C HIS A 258 1.75 -1.11 -28.31
N ALA A 259 1.25 -0.37 -27.31
CA ALA A 259 1.85 0.89 -26.87
C ALA A 259 3.22 0.68 -26.23
N LEU A 260 3.38 -0.39 -25.43
CA LEU A 260 4.68 -0.78 -24.89
C LEU A 260 5.71 -1.08 -26.00
N ASN A 261 5.28 -1.74 -27.08
CA ASN A 261 6.13 -1.98 -28.24
C ASN A 261 6.51 -0.67 -28.96
N ILE A 262 5.65 0.33 -28.96
CA ILE A 262 5.96 1.67 -29.48
C ILE A 262 7.00 2.34 -28.58
N CYS A 263 6.84 2.29 -27.24
CA CYS A 263 7.82 2.80 -26.30
C CYS A 263 9.20 2.15 -26.53
N ASN A 264 9.23 0.83 -26.68
CA ASN A 264 10.49 0.10 -26.94
C ASN A 264 11.16 0.54 -28.25
N ARG A 265 10.40 0.68 -29.34
CA ARG A 265 10.93 1.15 -30.65
C ARG A 265 11.48 2.57 -30.59
N ASN A 266 10.86 3.43 -29.77
CA ASN A 266 11.29 4.81 -29.57
C ASN A 266 12.32 4.96 -28.44
N ARG A 267 12.81 3.87 -27.85
CA ARG A 267 13.73 3.87 -26.70
C ARG A 267 13.23 4.68 -25.52
N TYR A 268 11.91 4.76 -25.40
CA TYR A 268 11.25 5.43 -24.27
C TYR A 268 11.16 4.47 -23.09
N ILE A 269 11.79 4.83 -21.96
CA ILE A 269 11.74 4.05 -20.72
C ILE A 269 10.62 4.61 -19.85
N ILE A 270 9.75 3.72 -19.40
CA ILE A 270 8.64 4.05 -18.51
C ILE A 270 9.15 3.99 -17.07
N ASP A 271 9.40 5.15 -16.47
CA ASP A 271 9.95 5.24 -15.11
C ASP A 271 8.91 4.84 -14.05
N ASP A 272 7.65 5.22 -14.24
CA ASP A 272 6.53 4.83 -13.36
C ASP A 272 5.42 4.16 -14.16
N ALA A 273 5.36 2.84 -14.02
CA ALA A 273 4.35 2.04 -14.72
C ALA A 273 2.93 2.33 -14.23
N SER A 274 2.72 2.66 -12.96
CA SER A 274 1.38 2.94 -12.43
C SER A 274 0.80 4.18 -13.11
N ILE A 275 1.57 5.26 -13.12
CA ILE A 275 1.17 6.51 -13.80
C ILE A 275 0.99 6.28 -15.30
N TRP A 276 1.87 5.47 -15.93
CA TRP A 276 1.76 5.21 -17.37
C TRP A 276 0.49 4.43 -17.73
N PHE A 277 0.11 3.42 -16.96
CA PHE A 277 -1.13 2.69 -17.20
C PHE A 277 -2.36 3.57 -16.98
N ASP A 278 -2.40 4.35 -15.90
CA ASP A 278 -3.48 5.31 -15.66
C ASP A 278 -3.57 6.35 -16.79
N TYR A 279 -2.44 6.81 -17.30
CA TYR A 279 -2.38 7.71 -18.45
C TYR A 279 -2.90 7.06 -19.72
N MET A 280 -2.55 5.80 -19.98
CA MET A 280 -3.07 5.05 -21.14
C MET A 280 -4.58 4.86 -21.06
N ASP A 281 -5.13 4.58 -19.88
CA ASP A 281 -6.57 4.49 -19.65
C ASP A 281 -7.26 5.84 -19.93
N MET A 282 -6.61 6.95 -19.61
CA MET A 282 -7.13 8.28 -19.95
C MET A 282 -7.06 8.60 -21.43
N LEU A 283 -5.98 8.21 -22.12
CA LEU A 283 -5.91 8.33 -23.57
C LEU A 283 -7.08 7.57 -24.22
N ALA A 284 -7.35 6.34 -23.77
CA ALA A 284 -8.48 5.54 -24.24
C ALA A 284 -9.83 6.20 -23.92
N TYR A 285 -10.01 6.71 -22.68
CA TYR A 285 -11.22 7.43 -22.28
C TYR A 285 -11.52 8.65 -23.17
N PHE A 286 -10.49 9.37 -23.61
CA PHE A 286 -10.62 10.52 -24.51
C PHE A 286 -10.58 10.17 -26.00
N ASN A 287 -10.60 8.88 -26.35
CA ASN A 287 -10.47 8.39 -27.73
C ASN A 287 -9.21 8.93 -28.44
N MET A 288 -8.12 9.11 -27.70
CA MET A 288 -6.83 9.51 -28.27
C MET A 288 -6.11 8.27 -28.83
N ASP A 289 -5.36 8.47 -29.92
CA ASP A 289 -4.70 7.36 -30.62
C ASP A 289 -3.55 6.76 -29.81
N THR A 290 -3.79 5.60 -29.19
CA THR A 290 -2.81 4.85 -28.41
C THR A 290 -1.77 4.11 -29.27
N HIS A 291 -1.86 4.22 -30.62
CA HIS A 291 -0.88 3.69 -31.57
C HIS A 291 0.14 4.76 -32.03
N ASN A 292 -0.03 5.99 -31.57
CA ASN A 292 0.83 7.11 -31.93
C ASN A 292 1.89 7.37 -30.85
N ALA A 293 3.17 7.31 -31.25
CA ALA A 293 4.29 7.54 -30.33
C ALA A 293 4.23 8.90 -29.62
N ARG A 294 3.64 9.94 -30.27
CA ARG A 294 3.47 11.25 -29.65
C ARG A 294 2.65 11.22 -28.37
N TYR A 295 1.64 10.34 -28.33
CA TYR A 295 0.78 10.19 -27.15
C TYR A 295 1.34 9.18 -26.15
N VAL A 296 1.81 8.01 -26.62
CA VAL A 296 2.22 6.94 -25.69
C VAL A 296 3.60 7.14 -25.07
N CYS A 297 4.43 8.05 -25.65
CA CYS A 297 5.78 8.39 -25.18
C CYS A 297 5.89 9.89 -24.85
N PRO A 298 5.11 10.42 -23.89
CA PRO A 298 5.17 11.84 -23.56
C PRO A 298 6.51 12.23 -22.97
N ARG A 299 6.99 13.46 -23.22
CA ARG A 299 8.26 13.96 -22.63
C ARG A 299 8.18 14.02 -21.10
N ASP A 300 7.05 14.45 -20.57
CA ASP A 300 6.75 14.48 -19.14
C ASP A 300 5.45 13.72 -18.90
N LEU A 301 5.59 12.47 -18.50
CA LEU A 301 4.46 11.57 -18.25
C LEU A 301 3.54 12.10 -17.17
N LYS A 302 4.10 12.63 -16.09
CA LYS A 302 3.30 13.12 -14.97
C LYS A 302 2.50 14.36 -15.34
N ALA A 303 3.11 15.31 -16.02
CA ALA A 303 2.41 16.53 -16.45
C ALA A 303 1.25 16.24 -17.41
N GLU A 304 1.45 15.35 -18.40
CA GLU A 304 0.39 14.99 -19.34
C GLU A 304 -0.72 14.15 -18.68
N HIS A 305 -0.36 13.23 -17.76
CA HIS A 305 -1.31 12.53 -16.92
C HIS A 305 -2.18 13.50 -16.10
N ASP A 306 -1.56 14.42 -15.36
CA ASP A 306 -2.27 15.37 -14.49
C ASP A 306 -3.18 16.31 -15.28
N LYS A 307 -2.79 16.67 -16.49
CA LYS A 307 -3.61 17.46 -17.43
C LYS A 307 -4.87 16.72 -17.86
N LEU A 308 -4.75 15.45 -18.25
CA LEU A 308 -5.90 14.61 -18.63
C LEU A 308 -6.80 14.33 -17.41
N MET A 309 -6.23 14.09 -16.23
CA MET A 309 -6.97 13.93 -14.99
C MET A 309 -7.82 15.16 -14.67
N LYS A 310 -7.24 16.35 -14.75
CA LYS A 310 -7.97 17.61 -14.55
C LYS A 310 -9.12 17.76 -15.55
N ARG A 311 -8.88 17.39 -16.82
CA ARG A 311 -9.91 17.43 -17.87
C ARG A 311 -11.05 16.45 -17.56
N LYS A 312 -10.73 15.21 -17.21
CA LYS A 312 -11.72 14.17 -16.85
C LYS A 312 -12.55 14.62 -15.65
N ARG A 313 -11.91 15.09 -14.60
CA ARG A 313 -12.59 15.59 -13.38
C ARG A 313 -13.57 16.74 -13.68
N ARG A 314 -13.18 17.67 -14.57
CA ARG A 314 -14.08 18.76 -14.96
C ARG A 314 -15.33 18.23 -15.68
N ILE A 315 -15.18 17.25 -16.56
CA ILE A 315 -16.31 16.65 -17.30
C ILE A 315 -17.21 15.88 -16.33
N GLU A 316 -16.63 15.09 -15.42
CA GLU A 316 -17.38 14.34 -14.42
C GLU A 316 -18.16 15.25 -13.47
N ASN A 317 -17.51 16.30 -12.96
CA ASN A 317 -18.17 17.30 -12.10
C ASN A 317 -19.33 17.98 -12.83
N LYS A 318 -19.13 18.37 -14.10
CA LYS A 318 -20.20 18.98 -14.90
C LYS A 318 -21.38 18.02 -15.07
N ARG A 319 -21.10 16.76 -15.41
CA ARG A 319 -22.15 15.74 -15.56
C ARG A 319 -22.91 15.51 -14.25
N GLN A 320 -22.20 15.41 -13.13
CA GLN A 320 -22.82 15.24 -11.82
C GLN A 320 -23.71 16.44 -11.44
N LEU A 321 -23.28 17.67 -11.78
CA LEU A 321 -24.07 18.85 -11.56
C LEU A 321 -25.35 18.83 -12.41
N GLU A 322 -25.24 18.49 -13.70
CA GLU A 322 -26.39 18.37 -14.59
C GLU A 322 -27.39 17.29 -14.12
N GLU A 323 -26.90 16.14 -13.62
CA GLU A 323 -27.72 15.10 -13.05
C GLU A 323 -28.47 15.60 -11.79
N ARG A 324 -27.77 16.30 -10.88
CA ARG A 324 -28.39 16.90 -9.67
C ARG A 324 -29.46 17.94 -10.02
N LEU A 325 -29.21 18.77 -11.02
CA LEU A 325 -30.20 19.76 -11.46
C LEU A 325 -31.44 19.09 -12.09
N LYS A 326 -31.27 17.99 -12.84
CA LYS A 326 -32.40 17.20 -13.34
C LYS A 326 -33.21 16.56 -12.22
N GLU A 327 -32.53 16.00 -11.21
CA GLU A 327 -33.23 15.47 -10.03
C GLU A 327 -33.93 16.57 -9.23
N ALA A 328 -33.31 17.74 -9.08
CA ALA A 328 -33.89 18.89 -8.40
C ALA A 328 -35.20 19.33 -9.06
N ALA A 329 -35.25 19.35 -10.41
CA ALA A 329 -36.43 19.73 -11.16
C ALA A 329 -37.65 18.84 -10.88
N GLN A 330 -37.46 17.58 -10.48
CA GLN A 330 -38.55 16.67 -10.11
C GLN A 330 -39.25 17.05 -8.81
N TRP A 331 -38.55 17.78 -7.93
CA TRP A 331 -39.06 18.18 -6.62
C TRP A 331 -39.54 19.64 -6.54
N GLU A 332 -39.40 20.38 -7.64
CA GLU A 332 -39.64 21.81 -7.69
C GLU A 332 -41.11 22.18 -7.33
N GLU A 333 -42.08 21.48 -7.93
CA GLU A 333 -43.50 21.71 -7.67
C GLU A 333 -43.89 21.38 -6.24
N GLU A 334 -43.35 20.31 -5.65
CA GLU A 334 -43.63 19.94 -4.28
C GLU A 334 -43.03 20.95 -3.31
N TYR A 335 -41.79 21.37 -3.55
CA TYR A 335 -41.14 22.39 -2.74
C TYR A 335 -41.87 23.74 -2.80
N LYS A 336 -42.26 24.16 -3.98
CA LYS A 336 -43.07 25.38 -4.19
C LYS A 336 -44.41 25.32 -3.44
N LYS A 337 -45.09 24.18 -3.46
CA LYS A 337 -46.37 23.97 -2.73
C LYS A 337 -46.14 24.09 -1.22
N GLU A 338 -45.07 23.51 -0.67
CA GLU A 338 -44.77 23.47 0.77
C GLU A 338 -44.17 24.79 1.29
N LYS A 339 -43.29 25.43 0.53
CA LYS A 339 -42.48 26.57 0.96
C LYS A 339 -42.79 27.89 0.21
N GLY A 340 -43.58 27.86 -0.85
CA GLY A 340 -43.87 29.03 -1.69
C GLY A 340 -44.37 30.26 -0.92
N ARG A 341 -45.14 30.07 0.17
CA ARG A 341 -45.55 31.18 1.02
C ARG A 341 -44.42 32.00 1.65
N PHE A 342 -43.18 31.42 1.72
CA PHE A 342 -42.01 32.13 2.24
C PHE A 342 -41.21 32.82 1.15
N PHE A 343 -41.51 32.55 -0.13
CA PHE A 343 -40.76 33.15 -1.24
C PHE A 343 -40.88 34.66 -1.21
N GLY A 344 -39.76 35.33 -1.61
CA GLY A 344 -39.61 36.78 -1.54
C GLY A 344 -39.36 37.30 -0.11
N LEU A 345 -39.26 36.46 0.91
CA LEU A 345 -38.83 36.94 2.22
C LEU A 345 -37.35 37.30 2.18
N CYS A 346 -37.08 38.54 2.54
CA CYS A 346 -35.74 39.12 2.57
C CYS A 346 -35.56 39.85 3.90
N ILE A 347 -34.47 39.54 4.60
CA ILE A 347 -33.98 40.27 5.76
C ILE A 347 -32.75 41.04 5.31
N ASN A 348 -32.88 42.37 5.27
CA ASN A 348 -31.85 43.27 4.79
C ASN A 348 -31.22 44.04 5.97
N ALA A 349 -29.92 43.97 6.09
CA ALA A 349 -29.10 44.73 7.00
C ALA A 349 -28.05 45.52 6.20
N GLU A 350 -27.34 46.45 6.85
CA GLU A 350 -26.41 47.34 6.12
C GLU A 350 -25.45 46.64 5.16
N ASP A 351 -24.97 45.47 5.50
CA ASP A 351 -23.95 44.69 4.76
C ASP A 351 -24.30 43.20 4.54
N ILE A 352 -25.46 42.72 5.05
CA ILE A 352 -25.89 41.33 4.95
C ILE A 352 -27.32 41.29 4.44
N ILE A 353 -27.53 40.45 3.43
CA ILE A 353 -28.84 40.12 2.84
C ILE A 353 -29.11 38.67 3.10
N ILE A 354 -30.25 38.35 3.74
CA ILE A 354 -30.63 36.97 4.04
C ILE A 354 -31.94 36.68 3.32
N THR A 355 -31.94 35.69 2.41
CA THR A 355 -33.09 35.29 1.61
C THR A 355 -33.41 33.83 1.78
N VAL A 356 -34.66 33.43 1.63
CA VAL A 356 -35.09 32.02 1.57
C VAL A 356 -34.64 31.44 0.22
N LEU A 357 -34.15 30.19 0.20
CA LEU A 357 -33.95 29.48 -1.05
C LEU A 357 -35.31 29.22 -1.70
N GLN A 358 -35.52 29.67 -2.94
CA GLN A 358 -36.83 29.70 -3.58
C GLN A 358 -37.07 28.54 -4.55
N SER A 359 -36.03 27.77 -4.85
CA SER A 359 -36.11 26.61 -5.74
C SER A 359 -35.21 25.50 -5.26
N VAL A 360 -35.51 24.25 -5.64
CA VAL A 360 -34.63 23.10 -5.32
C VAL A 360 -33.29 23.23 -6.04
N SER A 361 -33.29 23.89 -7.21
CA SER A 361 -32.04 24.24 -7.94
C SER A 361 -31.14 25.15 -7.11
N GLU A 362 -31.69 26.10 -6.35
CA GLU A 362 -30.88 26.94 -5.46
C GLU A 362 -30.22 26.14 -4.32
N PHE A 363 -30.82 25.02 -3.87
CA PHE A 363 -30.15 24.14 -2.92
C PHE A 363 -28.93 23.44 -3.52
N VAL A 364 -28.98 23.11 -4.82
CA VAL A 364 -27.82 22.53 -5.55
C VAL A 364 -26.73 23.58 -5.65
N GLU A 365 -27.05 24.80 -6.05
CA GLU A 365 -26.10 25.91 -6.16
C GLU A 365 -25.48 26.27 -4.81
N GLU A 366 -26.30 26.40 -3.77
CA GLU A 366 -25.85 26.67 -2.40
C GLU A 366 -24.89 25.60 -1.89
N ALA A 367 -25.20 24.29 -2.16
CA ALA A 367 -24.35 23.17 -1.78
C ALA A 367 -23.00 23.19 -2.50
N GLU A 368 -22.97 23.56 -3.78
CA GLU A 368 -21.73 23.64 -4.57
C GLU A 368 -20.86 24.83 -4.12
N ILE A 369 -21.48 26.00 -3.87
CA ILE A 369 -20.73 27.20 -3.45
C ILE A 369 -20.21 27.05 -2.03
N MET A 370 -21.05 26.55 -1.13
CA MET A 370 -20.73 26.46 0.30
C MET A 370 -20.00 25.18 0.68
N HIS A 371 -19.88 24.21 -0.23
CA HIS A 371 -19.28 22.90 0.02
C HIS A 371 -19.85 22.18 1.25
N HIS A 372 -21.17 22.14 1.35
CA HIS A 372 -21.88 21.43 2.41
C HIS A 372 -23.09 20.62 1.90
N CYS A 373 -23.70 19.83 2.77
CA CYS A 373 -24.66 18.79 2.40
C CYS A 373 -26.12 19.26 2.35
N VAL A 374 -26.43 20.54 2.11
CA VAL A 374 -27.81 21.07 2.15
C VAL A 374 -28.71 20.42 1.11
N TYR A 375 -28.21 20.12 -0.09
CA TYR A 375 -28.94 19.40 -1.12
C TYR A 375 -28.96 17.89 -0.87
N SER A 376 -27.79 17.28 -0.64
CA SER A 376 -27.66 15.82 -0.47
C SER A 376 -28.40 15.28 0.73
N ASN A 377 -28.56 16.06 1.79
CA ASN A 377 -29.37 15.73 2.97
C ASN A 377 -30.85 16.05 2.77
N GLN A 378 -31.25 16.48 1.57
CA GLN A 378 -32.65 16.71 1.17
C GLN A 378 -33.43 17.65 2.09
N TYR A 379 -32.79 18.71 2.58
CA TYR A 379 -33.45 19.70 3.46
C TYR A 379 -34.71 20.29 2.85
N PHE A 380 -34.81 20.38 1.53
CA PHE A 380 -36.00 20.84 0.82
C PHE A 380 -37.24 19.97 1.03
N LYS A 381 -37.06 18.68 1.40
CA LYS A 381 -38.18 17.77 1.73
C LYS A 381 -38.67 17.90 3.17
N ASN A 382 -37.89 18.52 4.04
CA ASN A 382 -38.27 18.64 5.44
C ASN A 382 -39.32 19.78 5.64
N LYS A 383 -40.54 19.42 5.94
CA LYS A 383 -41.67 20.36 6.14
C LYS A 383 -41.40 21.41 7.22
N ASN A 384 -40.65 21.02 8.25
CA ASN A 384 -40.35 21.89 9.37
C ASN A 384 -39.05 22.68 9.24
N SER A 385 -38.29 22.48 8.19
CA SER A 385 -37.03 23.16 7.94
C SER A 385 -37.19 24.25 6.89
N LEU A 386 -36.80 25.48 7.21
CA LEU A 386 -36.70 26.58 6.26
C LEU A 386 -35.23 26.95 6.10
N ILE A 387 -34.75 26.92 4.87
CA ILE A 387 -33.34 27.23 4.58
C ILE A 387 -33.22 28.63 4.02
N LEU A 388 -32.30 29.39 4.61
CA LEU A 388 -31.99 30.75 4.21
C LEU A 388 -30.52 30.84 3.80
N SER A 389 -30.23 31.62 2.77
CA SER A 389 -28.86 31.97 2.37
C SER A 389 -28.55 33.39 2.80
N ALA A 390 -27.48 33.58 3.56
CA ALA A 390 -26.95 34.85 3.94
C ALA A 390 -25.81 35.25 2.99
N LYS A 391 -25.92 36.43 2.37
CA LYS A 391 -24.97 36.95 1.40
C LYS A 391 -24.54 38.36 1.81
N ASP A 392 -23.36 38.78 1.36
CA ASP A 392 -22.97 40.20 1.43
C ASP A 392 -23.63 41.04 0.33
N LYS A 393 -23.34 42.33 0.29
CA LYS A 393 -23.89 43.25 -0.74
C LYS A 393 -23.40 42.94 -2.16
N GLU A 394 -22.28 42.26 -2.27
CA GLU A 394 -21.68 41.88 -3.54
C GLU A 394 -22.23 40.53 -4.03
N GLY A 395 -23.13 39.87 -3.24
CA GLY A 395 -23.75 38.60 -3.55
C GLY A 395 -22.91 37.38 -3.17
N LYS A 396 -21.80 37.58 -2.46
CA LYS A 396 -20.96 36.47 -1.96
C LYS A 396 -21.68 35.77 -0.81
N HIS A 397 -21.76 34.45 -0.89
CA HIS A 397 -22.38 33.63 0.15
C HIS A 397 -21.51 33.65 1.42
N LEU A 398 -22.16 33.90 2.55
CA LEU A 398 -21.54 33.94 3.86
C LEU A 398 -21.87 32.68 4.68
N GLU A 399 -23.16 32.44 4.95
CA GLU A 399 -23.63 31.27 5.67
C GLU A 399 -25.00 30.82 5.18
N THR A 400 -25.24 29.52 5.26
CA THR A 400 -26.55 28.90 5.06
C THR A 400 -27.15 28.65 6.45
N VAL A 401 -28.39 29.12 6.65
CA VAL A 401 -29.08 29.07 7.94
C VAL A 401 -30.27 28.13 7.83
N GLU A 402 -30.39 27.20 8.77
CA GLU A 402 -31.56 26.38 8.96
C GLU A 402 -32.42 26.90 10.11
N LEU A 403 -33.67 27.23 9.83
CA LEU A 403 -34.70 27.60 10.83
C LEU A 403 -35.73 26.49 10.94
N ASN A 404 -36.00 26.05 12.15
CA ASN A 404 -37.11 25.14 12.40
C ASN A 404 -38.44 25.92 12.51
N LEU A 405 -39.39 25.62 11.61
CA LEU A 405 -40.70 26.31 11.54
C LEU A 405 -41.66 25.97 12.68
N ALA A 406 -41.52 24.81 13.31
CA ALA A 406 -42.34 24.42 14.43
C ALA A 406 -41.92 25.11 15.72
N THR A 407 -40.63 25.21 16.00
CA THR A 407 -40.08 25.82 17.21
C THR A 407 -39.69 27.29 17.02
N MET A 408 -39.60 27.76 15.79
CA MET A 408 -39.10 29.10 15.44
C MET A 408 -37.68 29.38 15.96
N GLN A 409 -36.85 28.36 15.94
CA GLN A 409 -35.46 28.46 16.38
C GLN A 409 -34.49 28.20 15.24
N VAL A 410 -33.40 28.93 15.24
CA VAL A 410 -32.27 28.62 14.35
C VAL A 410 -31.63 27.32 14.81
N VAL A 411 -31.63 26.31 13.97
CA VAL A 411 -31.05 25.01 14.23
C VAL A 411 -29.53 25.07 14.02
N GLN A 412 -29.13 25.66 12.90
CA GLN A 412 -27.72 25.84 12.56
C GLN A 412 -27.53 27.00 11.58
N SER A 413 -26.33 27.52 11.56
CA SER A 413 -25.83 28.47 10.58
C SER A 413 -24.40 28.09 10.22
N ARG A 414 -24.08 27.88 8.95
CA ARG A 414 -22.80 27.34 8.51
C ARG A 414 -22.32 28.02 7.24
N GLY A 415 -21.06 28.42 7.26
CA GLY A 415 -20.35 28.92 6.10
C GLY A 415 -19.65 27.82 5.30
N VAL A 416 -18.73 28.21 4.42
CA VAL A 416 -17.99 27.30 3.52
C VAL A 416 -17.33 26.15 4.31
N CYS A 417 -17.51 24.94 3.84
CA CYS A 417 -17.00 23.70 4.47
C CYS A 417 -17.47 23.56 5.95
N ASN A 418 -18.68 23.99 6.26
CA ASN A 418 -19.30 23.96 7.60
C ASN A 418 -18.55 24.78 8.67
N LYS A 419 -17.72 25.73 8.28
CA LYS A 419 -17.02 26.64 9.21
C LYS A 419 -17.91 27.85 9.52
N ASN A 420 -17.82 28.36 10.74
CA ASN A 420 -18.48 29.60 11.08
C ASN A 420 -17.67 30.79 10.51
N THR A 421 -18.39 31.78 9.98
CA THR A 421 -17.77 33.04 9.52
C THR A 421 -17.65 34.07 10.66
N GLU A 422 -16.96 35.14 10.45
CA GLU A 422 -16.93 36.29 11.35
C GLU A 422 -18.34 36.93 11.56
N TYR A 423 -19.23 36.75 10.58
CA TYR A 423 -20.62 37.19 10.60
C TYR A 423 -21.58 36.27 11.33
N HIS A 424 -21.14 35.11 11.80
CA HIS A 424 -21.97 34.02 12.36
C HIS A 424 -23.00 34.52 13.40
N ASN A 425 -22.53 35.14 14.45
CA ASN A 425 -23.40 35.61 15.54
C ASN A 425 -24.35 36.70 15.07
N ARG A 426 -23.92 37.55 14.14
CA ARG A 426 -24.71 38.64 13.57
C ARG A 426 -25.82 38.10 12.68
N ILE A 427 -25.51 37.10 11.81
CA ILE A 427 -26.51 36.42 10.95
C ILE A 427 -27.59 35.77 11.81
N ILE A 428 -27.22 35.00 12.85
CA ILE A 428 -28.18 34.39 13.78
C ILE A 428 -29.00 35.47 14.49
N GLY A 429 -28.41 36.57 14.92
CA GLY A 429 -29.08 37.72 15.57
C GLY A 429 -30.10 38.35 14.64
N LEU A 430 -29.77 38.57 13.36
CA LEU A 430 -30.68 39.14 12.36
C LEU A 430 -31.88 38.21 12.09
N VAL A 431 -31.66 36.90 11.94
CA VAL A 431 -32.75 35.94 11.77
C VAL A 431 -33.66 35.95 12.99
N LYS A 432 -33.12 35.89 14.21
CA LYS A 432 -33.89 35.94 15.46
C LYS A 432 -34.72 37.22 15.60
N LYS A 433 -34.15 38.39 15.30
CA LYS A 433 -34.82 39.68 15.34
C LYS A 433 -36.01 39.76 14.38
N ASN A 434 -35.92 39.10 13.23
CA ASN A 434 -36.92 39.11 12.15
C ASN A 434 -37.86 37.85 12.14
N ILE A 435 -37.79 36.98 13.16
CA ILE A 435 -38.66 35.78 13.25
C ILE A 435 -40.17 36.14 13.10
N GLY A 436 -40.60 37.33 13.54
CA GLY A 436 -41.96 37.80 13.38
C GLY A 436 -42.46 37.83 11.93
N LEU A 437 -41.56 38.13 10.98
CA LEU A 437 -41.90 38.10 9.53
C LEU A 437 -42.18 36.68 9.05
N ILE A 438 -41.43 35.71 9.58
CA ILE A 438 -41.59 34.29 9.22
C ILE A 438 -42.89 33.75 9.84
N ARG A 439 -43.15 34.08 11.13
CA ARG A 439 -44.41 33.69 11.83
C ARG A 439 -45.65 34.18 11.08
N LYS A 440 -45.68 35.42 10.61
CA LYS A 440 -46.79 35.95 9.82
C LYS A 440 -47.06 35.12 8.57
N LYS A 441 -46.04 34.64 7.90
CA LYS A 441 -46.15 33.78 6.73
C LYS A 441 -46.53 32.33 7.04
N VAL A 442 -46.36 31.86 8.28
CA VAL A 442 -46.86 30.55 8.73
C VAL A 442 -48.37 30.61 9.04
N ALA A 443 -48.83 31.74 9.53
CA ALA A 443 -50.23 31.94 9.93
C ALA A 443 -51.16 32.32 8.74
N SER A 444 -50.61 32.77 7.62
CA SER A 444 -51.30 33.04 6.37
C SER A 444 -51.36 31.78 5.50
#